data_2d577b93038bfdb217d59d1bedf23771
#
_entry.id   2d577b93038bfdb217d59d1bedf23771
#
_cell.length_a   1.000
_cell.length_b   1.000
_cell.length_c   1.000
_cell.angle_alpha   90.00
_cell.angle_beta   90.00
_cell.angle_gamma   90.00
#
_symmetry.space_group_name_H-M   'P 1'
#
loop_
_entity.id
_entity.type
_entity.pdbx_description
1 polymer ?
#
loop_
_entity_poly.entity_id
_entity_poly.type
_entity_poly.pdbx_seq_one_letter_code
_entity_poly.pdbx_strand_id
1 'polypeptide(L)'
;MHLNNINMVEHMTKEELKERIADLEWEDFEAKTAKSELPKDIWESVSSFSNCYGGWIVLGVKQEGKTFSIQGVDNIEKLEQDFFSTLRSQKFNAQLIAQPKRYIIDNKKILAFYIPASKIRPIYYNVPSNTYIRMGSGDQRATEAEINAMFRDQSFGIKTEQFIPTSNFDMVNSASLQSYRSYVKAYNPDQAYPELDDASFCNKIKFLNDNGEISYSCLLMFGKGEYVQQFVPTFALSYLEIPGIDVASAKQRYTYKLPEQDNIWESYLIIMRRLQTVVSVPFGKINHL
;
A
#
# COMPACT_ATOMS: atom_id res chain seq x y z
N MET A 1 -5.80 -15.19 -19.89
CA MET A 1 -4.60 -15.70 -19.18
C MET A 1 -4.24 -14.73 -18.07
N HIS A 2 -4.94 -14.82 -16.95
CA HIS A 2 -4.72 -13.94 -15.80
C HIS A 2 -4.74 -14.81 -14.54
N LEU A 3 -3.62 -15.43 -14.28
CA LEU A 3 -3.33 -16.10 -13.01
C LEU A 3 -1.81 -16.09 -12.89
N ASN A 4 -1.25 -15.08 -12.25
CA ASN A 4 0.10 -15.16 -11.65
C ASN A 4 0.44 -13.83 -10.94
N ASN A 5 -0.42 -13.42 -9.97
CA ASN A 5 -0.01 -12.63 -8.84
C ASN A 5 -0.53 -13.29 -7.56
N ILE A 6 -0.34 -14.61 -7.50
CA ILE A 6 -0.46 -15.38 -6.28
C ILE A 6 0.92 -15.29 -5.62
N ASN A 7 1.00 -14.42 -4.60
CA ASN A 7 1.88 -14.54 -3.46
C ASN A 7 3.20 -15.29 -3.74
N MET A 8 4.26 -14.56 -4.07
CA MET A 8 5.58 -15.06 -3.71
C MET A 8 5.59 -15.17 -2.18
N VAL A 9 5.29 -16.38 -1.70
CA VAL A 9 5.55 -16.76 -0.33
C VAL A 9 7.06 -16.62 -0.16
N GLU A 10 7.51 -15.69 0.66
CA GLU A 10 8.90 -15.62 1.00
C GLU A 10 9.31 -16.96 1.64
N HIS A 11 10.13 -17.71 0.93
CA HIS A 11 10.68 -18.97 1.39
C HIS A 11 12.02 -18.70 2.05
N MET A 12 12.02 -18.56 3.39
CA MET A 12 13.27 -18.54 4.14
C MET A 12 13.82 -19.95 4.27
N THR A 13 15.03 -20.20 3.78
CA THR A 13 15.78 -21.45 3.94
C THR A 13 16.43 -21.52 5.32
N LYS A 14 16.96 -22.70 5.67
CA LYS A 14 17.71 -22.87 6.93
C LYS A 14 19.01 -22.06 6.92
N GLU A 15 19.65 -21.99 5.79
CA GLU A 15 20.88 -21.24 5.55
C GLU A 15 20.63 -19.74 5.70
N GLU A 16 19.60 -19.20 5.05
CA GLU A 16 19.18 -17.80 5.19
C GLU A 16 18.79 -17.45 6.62
N LEU A 17 18.10 -18.37 7.34
CA LEU A 17 17.80 -18.15 8.74
C LEU A 17 19.06 -18.06 9.60
N LYS A 18 20.09 -18.89 9.33
CA LYS A 18 21.38 -18.80 10.02
C LYS A 18 22.11 -17.49 9.72
N GLU A 19 22.09 -17.05 8.47
CA GLU A 19 22.69 -15.78 8.06
C GLU A 19 21.98 -14.61 8.75
N ARG A 20 20.66 -14.60 8.79
CA ARG A 20 19.88 -13.56 9.48
C ARG A 20 20.09 -13.56 11.00
N ILE A 21 20.32 -14.72 11.61
CA ILE A 21 20.69 -14.83 13.03
C ILE A 21 22.14 -14.36 13.27
N ALA A 22 23.02 -14.47 12.29
CA ALA A 22 24.42 -14.06 12.39
C ALA A 22 24.66 -12.57 12.10
N ASP A 23 23.77 -11.96 11.32
CA ASP A 23 23.85 -10.55 10.94
C ASP A 23 22.84 -9.70 11.73
N LEU A 24 23.17 -8.43 11.92
CA LEU A 24 22.45 -7.53 12.80
C LEU A 24 21.43 -6.66 12.02
N GLU A 25 20.24 -6.51 12.56
CA GLU A 25 19.26 -5.47 12.19
C GLU A 25 18.59 -5.62 10.82
N TRP A 26 17.78 -6.68 10.67
CA TRP A 26 16.83 -6.77 9.56
C TRP A 26 15.50 -6.09 9.94
N GLU A 27 15.02 -5.19 9.11
CA GLU A 27 13.72 -4.54 9.30
C GLU A 27 12.55 -5.54 9.24
N ASP A 28 12.74 -6.64 8.52
CA ASP A 28 11.74 -7.69 8.29
C ASP A 28 11.93 -8.95 9.17
N PHE A 29 12.69 -8.85 10.27
CA PHE A 29 13.01 -9.97 11.14
C PHE A 29 12.91 -9.60 12.61
N GLU A 30 12.23 -10.45 13.39
CA GLU A 30 12.09 -10.30 14.84
C GLU A 30 12.39 -11.62 15.55
N ALA A 31 13.41 -11.66 16.38
CA ALA A 31 13.78 -12.82 17.19
C ALA A 31 13.16 -12.72 18.58
N LYS A 32 12.50 -13.79 19.02
CA LYS A 32 11.90 -13.85 20.34
C LYS A 32 12.26 -15.12 21.10
N THR A 33 12.57 -14.94 22.36
CA THR A 33 12.73 -16.07 23.28
C THR A 33 11.35 -16.62 23.64
N ALA A 34 11.03 -17.82 23.14
CA ALA A 34 9.77 -18.49 23.45
C ALA A 34 10.08 -19.96 23.77
N LYS A 35 10.26 -20.28 25.03
CA LYS A 35 10.61 -21.66 25.42
C LYS A 35 9.37 -22.55 25.44
N SER A 36 8.36 -22.22 26.22
CA SER A 36 7.12 -23.00 26.44
C SER A 36 5.84 -22.19 26.21
N GLU A 37 5.92 -20.88 26.12
CA GLU A 37 4.79 -19.98 25.94
C GLU A 37 5.13 -18.86 24.93
N LEU A 38 4.11 -18.32 24.27
CA LEU A 38 4.26 -17.17 23.39
C LEU A 38 4.59 -15.92 24.19
N PRO A 39 5.58 -15.12 23.79
CA PRO A 39 5.84 -13.83 24.39
C PRO A 39 4.62 -12.91 24.27
N LYS A 40 4.34 -12.12 25.30
CA LYS A 40 3.17 -11.22 25.29
C LYS A 40 3.24 -10.16 24.21
N ASP A 41 4.43 -9.72 23.88
CA ASP A 41 4.75 -8.71 22.87
C ASP A 41 4.77 -9.24 21.42
N ILE A 42 4.52 -10.55 21.21
CA ILE A 42 4.47 -11.12 19.86
C ILE A 42 3.38 -10.46 18.99
N TRP A 43 2.28 -10.01 19.63
CA TRP A 43 1.17 -9.37 18.91
C TRP A 43 1.48 -7.95 18.45
N GLU A 44 2.46 -7.30 19.09
CA GLU A 44 3.02 -6.02 18.64
C GLU A 44 3.76 -6.23 17.32
N SER A 45 4.59 -7.27 17.23
CA SER A 45 5.30 -7.63 15.99
C SER A 45 4.34 -8.07 14.87
N VAL A 46 3.28 -8.83 15.21
CA VAL A 46 2.25 -9.19 14.23
C VAL A 46 1.57 -7.92 13.67
N SER A 47 1.17 -6.99 14.53
CA SER A 47 0.59 -5.71 14.11
C SER A 47 1.57 -4.91 13.25
N SER A 48 2.81 -4.77 13.72
CA SER A 48 3.86 -4.00 13.08
C SER A 48 4.18 -4.50 11.66
N PHE A 49 4.43 -5.81 11.50
CA PHE A 49 4.69 -6.40 10.18
C PHE A 49 3.48 -6.28 9.25
N SER A 50 2.27 -6.50 9.77
CA SER A 50 1.05 -6.34 8.99
C SER A 50 0.85 -4.90 8.49
N ASN A 51 1.24 -3.91 9.27
CA ASN A 51 1.11 -2.49 8.94
C ASN A 51 2.24 -1.97 8.03
N CYS A 52 3.36 -2.69 7.93
CA CYS A 52 4.51 -2.27 7.13
C CYS A 52 4.69 -3.17 5.89
N TYR A 53 5.82 -3.84 5.78
CA TYR A 53 6.21 -4.61 4.59
C TYR A 53 6.10 -6.13 4.76
N GLY A 54 5.56 -6.58 5.88
CA GLY A 54 5.62 -7.96 6.30
C GLY A 54 6.93 -8.28 7.00
N GLY A 55 7.10 -9.55 7.45
CA GLY A 55 8.33 -9.97 8.09
C GLY A 55 8.22 -11.33 8.80
N TRP A 56 9.35 -11.76 9.35
CA TRP A 56 9.51 -13.02 10.05
C TRP A 56 9.59 -12.83 11.55
N ILE A 57 8.74 -13.54 12.28
CA ILE A 57 8.84 -13.69 13.75
C ILE A 57 9.43 -15.07 14.03
N VAL A 58 10.60 -15.11 14.68
CA VAL A 58 11.35 -16.34 14.92
C VAL A 58 11.41 -16.63 16.42
N LEU A 59 10.82 -17.75 16.83
CA LEU A 59 10.74 -18.21 18.20
C LEU A 59 11.86 -19.23 18.50
N GLY A 60 12.44 -19.12 19.68
CA GLY A 60 13.56 -19.95 20.13
C GLY A 60 14.93 -19.32 19.87
N VAL A 61 14.97 -18.04 19.57
CA VAL A 61 16.18 -17.26 19.41
C VAL A 61 16.17 -16.11 20.43
N LYS A 62 17.23 -15.96 21.18
CA LYS A 62 17.43 -14.88 22.15
C LYS A 62 18.38 -13.84 21.58
N GLN A 63 17.94 -12.61 21.60
CA GLN A 63 18.81 -11.47 21.30
C GLN A 63 19.48 -10.96 22.57
N GLU A 64 20.79 -10.81 22.54
CA GLU A 64 21.59 -10.23 23.61
C GLU A 64 22.46 -9.12 23.04
N GLY A 65 21.98 -7.87 23.20
CA GLY A 65 22.62 -6.71 22.55
C GLY A 65 22.64 -6.87 21.05
N LYS A 66 23.85 -7.01 20.48
CA LYS A 66 24.06 -7.19 19.03
C LYS A 66 24.24 -8.66 18.59
N THR A 67 24.03 -9.61 19.46
CA THR A 67 24.22 -11.03 19.14
C THR A 67 22.93 -11.82 19.36
N PHE A 68 22.74 -12.83 18.54
CA PHE A 68 21.64 -13.78 18.68
C PHE A 68 22.18 -15.13 19.14
N SER A 69 21.48 -15.77 20.05
CA SER A 69 21.78 -17.13 20.53
C SER A 69 20.59 -18.06 20.35
N ILE A 70 20.83 -19.24 19.77
CA ILE A 70 19.77 -20.22 19.56
C ILE A 70 19.48 -20.90 20.87
N GLN A 71 18.28 -20.74 21.40
CA GLN A 71 17.79 -21.35 22.63
C GLN A 71 16.92 -22.58 22.35
N GLY A 72 16.16 -22.54 21.26
CA GLY A 72 15.16 -23.53 20.89
C GLY A 72 13.85 -23.35 21.65
N VAL A 73 12.83 -24.08 21.18
CA VAL A 73 11.49 -24.17 21.80
C VAL A 73 11.22 -25.59 22.28
N ASP A 74 10.47 -25.74 23.38
CA ASP A 74 10.19 -27.07 23.98
C ASP A 74 9.09 -27.79 23.21
N ASN A 75 7.99 -27.12 22.89
CA ASN A 75 6.84 -27.70 22.22
C ASN A 75 6.35 -26.82 21.06
N ILE A 76 6.80 -27.15 19.84
CA ILE A 76 6.42 -26.45 18.62
C ILE A 76 4.91 -26.48 18.37
N GLU A 77 4.30 -27.63 18.54
CA GLU A 77 2.90 -27.87 18.25
C GLU A 77 1.99 -26.97 19.11
N LYS A 78 2.29 -26.91 20.41
CA LYS A 78 1.56 -26.04 21.33
C LYS A 78 1.71 -24.57 20.96
N LEU A 79 2.93 -24.09 20.73
CA LEU A 79 3.18 -22.69 20.37
C LEU A 79 2.50 -22.29 19.07
N GLU A 80 2.53 -23.18 18.09
CA GLU A 80 1.86 -22.97 16.80
C GLU A 80 0.33 -22.92 16.98
N GLN A 81 -0.23 -23.83 17.77
CA GLN A 81 -1.67 -23.85 18.06
C GLN A 81 -2.11 -22.60 18.81
N ASP A 82 -1.36 -22.18 19.83
CA ASP A 82 -1.66 -20.98 20.64
C ASP A 82 -1.58 -19.71 19.76
N PHE A 83 -0.60 -19.65 18.86
CA PHE A 83 -0.45 -18.54 17.91
C PHE A 83 -1.66 -18.44 16.96
N PHE A 84 -2.00 -19.52 16.27
CA PHE A 84 -3.13 -19.51 15.33
C PHE A 84 -4.49 -19.37 16.01
N SER A 85 -4.67 -19.91 17.20
CA SER A 85 -5.90 -19.71 17.98
C SER A 85 -6.12 -18.24 18.31
N THR A 86 -5.06 -17.54 18.69
CA THR A 86 -5.13 -16.09 18.96
C THR A 86 -5.29 -15.28 17.68
N LEU A 87 -4.56 -15.63 16.62
CA LEU A 87 -4.60 -14.91 15.33
C LEU A 87 -6.00 -14.98 14.69
N ARG A 88 -6.71 -16.12 14.88
CA ARG A 88 -8.07 -16.35 14.38
C ARG A 88 -9.17 -15.91 15.36
N SER A 89 -8.80 -15.48 16.55
CA SER A 89 -9.75 -14.91 17.50
C SER A 89 -10.14 -13.48 17.06
N GLN A 90 -11.15 -12.93 17.74
CA GLN A 90 -11.58 -11.52 17.47
C GLN A 90 -10.65 -10.47 18.11
N LYS A 91 -9.43 -10.84 18.48
CA LYS A 91 -8.47 -9.92 19.09
C LYS A 91 -7.82 -8.98 18.07
N PHE A 92 -7.73 -9.39 16.80
CA PHE A 92 -7.35 -8.50 15.71
C PHE A 92 -8.59 -8.00 14.98
N ASN A 93 -8.53 -6.76 14.52
CA ASN A 93 -9.62 -6.11 13.78
C ASN A 93 -9.81 -6.62 12.35
N ALA A 94 -8.92 -7.48 11.87
CA ALA A 94 -9.01 -8.13 10.57
C ALA A 94 -8.53 -9.57 10.65
N GLN A 95 -8.94 -10.38 9.68
CA GLN A 95 -8.44 -11.74 9.54
C GLN A 95 -7.04 -11.71 8.93
N LEU A 96 -6.06 -12.16 9.72
CA LEU A 96 -4.66 -12.22 9.30
C LEU A 96 -4.28 -13.62 8.85
N ILE A 97 -3.35 -13.67 7.90
CA ILE A 97 -2.76 -14.91 7.39
C ILE A 97 -1.30 -14.93 7.83
N ALA A 98 -0.87 -16.00 8.47
CA ALA A 98 0.53 -16.24 8.78
C ALA A 98 0.94 -17.62 8.28
N GLN A 99 2.20 -17.80 7.94
CA GLN A 99 2.74 -19.05 7.45
C GLN A 99 3.78 -19.59 8.43
N PRO A 100 3.54 -20.78 9.04
CA PRO A 100 4.48 -21.37 9.95
C PRO A 100 5.60 -22.07 9.20
N LYS A 101 6.81 -22.00 9.74
CA LYS A 101 7.97 -22.80 9.33
C LYS A 101 8.69 -23.36 10.55
N ARG A 102 9.15 -24.59 10.43
CA ARG A 102 9.84 -25.31 11.50
C ARG A 102 11.25 -25.63 11.05
N TYR A 103 12.23 -25.31 11.90
CA TYR A 103 13.64 -25.58 11.63
C TYR A 103 14.27 -26.38 12.78
N ILE A 104 15.32 -27.11 12.47
CA ILE A 104 16.22 -27.73 13.46
C ILE A 104 17.62 -27.20 13.16
N ILE A 105 18.16 -26.44 14.11
CA ILE A 105 19.50 -25.86 14.04
C ILE A 105 20.22 -26.27 15.33
N ASP A 106 21.38 -26.91 15.20
CA ASP A 106 22.22 -27.37 16.30
C ASP A 106 21.42 -28.22 17.34
N ASN A 107 20.61 -29.15 16.84
CA ASN A 107 19.68 -30.00 17.62
C ASN A 107 18.59 -29.24 18.39
N LYS A 108 18.41 -27.95 18.15
CA LYS A 108 17.36 -27.13 18.77
C LYS A 108 16.26 -26.86 17.79
N LYS A 109 15.01 -26.95 18.25
CA LYS A 109 13.81 -26.68 17.44
C LYS A 109 13.53 -25.20 17.42
N ILE A 110 13.27 -24.63 16.23
CA ILE A 110 12.91 -23.23 16.01
C ILE A 110 11.59 -23.19 15.27
N LEU A 111 10.70 -22.29 15.67
CA LEU A 111 9.45 -22.01 15.00
C LEU A 111 9.45 -20.59 14.46
N ALA A 112 9.21 -20.44 13.18
CA ALA A 112 9.11 -19.13 12.56
C ALA A 112 7.73 -18.91 11.93
N PHE A 113 7.25 -17.67 11.94
CA PHE A 113 6.01 -17.25 11.28
C PHE A 113 6.32 -16.12 10.31
N TYR A 114 5.95 -16.28 9.05
CA TYR A 114 5.91 -15.18 8.13
C TYR A 114 4.58 -14.44 8.23
N ILE A 115 4.62 -13.14 8.45
CA ILE A 115 3.48 -12.24 8.54
C ILE A 115 3.49 -11.35 7.30
N PRO A 116 2.57 -11.54 6.35
CA PRO A 116 2.52 -10.68 5.17
C PRO A 116 1.99 -9.28 5.51
N ALA A 117 2.40 -8.29 4.74
CA ALA A 117 1.82 -6.96 4.80
C ALA A 117 0.32 -7.01 4.49
N SER A 118 -0.47 -6.31 5.28
CA SER A 118 -1.92 -6.21 5.07
C SER A 118 -2.25 -5.14 4.02
N LYS A 119 -3.24 -5.44 3.17
CA LYS A 119 -3.84 -4.44 2.27
C LYS A 119 -4.75 -3.45 3.01
N ILE A 120 -5.27 -3.87 4.16
CA ILE A 120 -6.16 -3.07 5.02
C ILE A 120 -5.36 -2.63 6.22
N ARG A 121 -5.25 -1.32 6.47
CA ARG A 121 -4.53 -0.73 7.60
C ARG A 121 -5.43 0.31 8.28
N PRO A 122 -5.37 0.49 9.60
CA PRO A 122 -4.45 -0.15 10.54
C PRO A 122 -4.87 -1.58 10.92
N ILE A 123 -3.89 -2.43 11.18
CA ILE A 123 -4.05 -3.69 11.89
C ILE A 123 -3.67 -3.47 13.35
N TYR A 124 -4.58 -3.74 14.26
CA TYR A 124 -4.36 -3.54 15.69
C TYR A 124 -4.86 -4.73 16.53
N TYR A 125 -4.30 -4.85 17.72
CA TYR A 125 -4.63 -5.88 18.68
C TYR A 125 -5.54 -5.34 19.78
N ASN A 126 -6.74 -5.86 19.90
CA ASN A 126 -7.82 -5.50 20.81
C ASN A 126 -8.41 -4.08 20.59
N VAL A 127 -7.58 -3.02 20.60
CA VAL A 127 -8.02 -1.63 20.49
C VAL A 127 -7.12 -0.84 19.52
N PRO A 128 -7.65 0.19 18.85
CA PRO A 128 -6.88 0.96 17.85
C PRO A 128 -5.55 1.52 18.35
N SER A 129 -5.47 1.90 19.64
CA SER A 129 -4.23 2.38 20.24
C SER A 129 -3.12 1.33 20.33
N ASN A 130 -3.44 0.05 20.13
CA ASN A 130 -2.46 -1.05 19.99
C ASN A 130 -2.15 -1.34 18.51
N THR A 131 -2.00 -0.29 17.73
CA THR A 131 -1.42 -0.31 16.39
C THR A 131 0.09 -0.11 16.52
N TYR A 132 0.84 -0.98 15.87
CA TYR A 132 2.30 -0.91 15.84
C TYR A 132 2.80 -0.78 14.41
N ILE A 133 3.92 -0.10 14.25
CA ILE A 133 4.64 0.08 12.98
C ILE A 133 6.10 -0.28 13.17
N ARG A 134 6.74 -0.71 12.09
CA ARG A 134 8.18 -1.01 12.10
C ARG A 134 8.98 0.25 11.82
N MET A 135 9.86 0.62 12.74
CA MET A 135 10.81 1.71 12.55
C MET A 135 12.23 1.17 12.80
N GLY A 136 12.97 0.97 11.70
CA GLY A 136 14.21 0.20 11.74
C GLY A 136 13.94 -1.24 12.20
N SER A 137 14.72 -1.76 13.13
CA SER A 137 14.57 -3.12 13.66
C SER A 137 13.59 -3.24 14.85
N GLY A 138 12.88 -2.16 15.22
CA GLY A 138 12.00 -2.13 16.40
C GLY A 138 10.53 -1.92 16.11
N ASP A 139 9.68 -2.57 16.92
CA ASP A 139 8.22 -2.33 16.92
C ASP A 139 7.91 -1.10 17.74
N GLN A 140 7.29 -0.09 17.12
CA GLN A 140 6.89 1.13 17.80
C GLN A 140 5.38 1.30 17.72
N ARG A 141 4.80 1.77 18.82
CA ARG A 141 3.38 2.10 18.87
C ARG A 141 3.12 3.29 17.95
N ALA A 142 2.20 3.15 17.04
CA ALA A 142 1.79 4.23 16.16
C ALA A 142 1.14 5.38 16.97
N THR A 143 1.42 6.60 16.57
CA THR A 143 0.76 7.79 17.10
C THR A 143 -0.69 7.84 16.68
N GLU A 144 -1.52 8.58 17.40
CA GLU A 144 -2.92 8.78 17.03
C GLU A 144 -3.06 9.41 15.62
N ALA A 145 -2.16 10.30 15.26
CA ALA A 145 -2.14 10.92 13.92
C ALA A 145 -1.87 9.89 12.82
N GLU A 146 -0.93 8.95 13.03
CA GLU A 146 -0.64 7.86 12.09
C GLU A 146 -1.80 6.88 11.99
N ILE A 147 -2.41 6.50 13.11
CA ILE A 147 -3.59 5.62 13.14
C ILE A 147 -4.75 6.27 12.36
N ASN A 148 -5.01 7.55 12.60
CA ASN A 148 -6.04 8.29 11.88
C ASN A 148 -5.72 8.43 10.39
N ALA A 149 -4.45 8.56 10.01
CA ALA A 149 -4.03 8.55 8.61
C ALA A 149 -4.32 7.19 7.95
N MET A 150 -3.95 6.08 8.61
CA MET A 150 -4.23 4.72 8.10
C MET A 150 -5.73 4.48 7.91
N PHE A 151 -6.59 4.92 8.84
CA PHE A 151 -8.05 4.82 8.69
C PHE A 151 -8.58 5.67 7.52
N ARG A 152 -8.05 6.87 7.32
CA ARG A 152 -8.40 7.70 6.15
C ARG A 152 -7.99 7.02 4.85
N ASP A 153 -6.77 6.48 4.79
CA ASP A 153 -6.26 5.81 3.60
C ASP A 153 -7.08 4.54 3.27
N GLN A 154 -7.48 3.78 4.29
CA GLN A 154 -8.39 2.65 4.12
C GLN A 154 -9.72 3.07 3.49
N SER A 155 -10.30 4.16 3.98
CA SER A 155 -11.56 4.70 3.48
C SER A 155 -11.41 5.26 2.06
N PHE A 156 -10.24 5.80 1.72
CA PHE A 156 -9.98 6.47 0.46
C PHE A 156 -9.95 5.48 -0.72
N GLY A 157 -9.22 4.37 -0.59
CA GLY A 157 -9.14 3.35 -1.64
C GLY A 157 -10.50 2.70 -1.95
N ILE A 158 -11.27 2.40 -0.92
CA ILE A 158 -12.61 1.83 -1.06
C ILE A 158 -13.58 2.85 -1.67
N LYS A 159 -13.49 4.12 -1.27
CA LYS A 159 -14.41 5.17 -1.71
C LYS A 159 -14.27 5.48 -3.21
N THR A 160 -13.07 5.48 -3.74
CA THR A 160 -12.84 5.74 -5.17
C THR A 160 -13.38 4.63 -6.09
N GLU A 161 -13.43 3.38 -5.60
CA GLU A 161 -14.00 2.25 -6.32
C GLU A 161 -15.54 2.15 -6.18
N GLN A 162 -16.14 2.87 -5.22
CA GLN A 162 -17.58 2.87 -5.04
C GLN A 162 -18.28 3.61 -6.19
N PHE A 163 -19.44 3.08 -6.58
CA PHE A 163 -20.34 3.75 -7.51
C PHE A 163 -21.20 4.76 -6.76
N ILE A 164 -21.44 5.89 -7.40
CA ILE A 164 -22.25 6.97 -6.83
C ILE A 164 -23.71 6.66 -7.13
N PRO A 165 -24.55 6.38 -6.11
CA PRO A 165 -25.97 6.14 -6.32
C PRO A 165 -26.62 7.32 -7.04
N THR A 166 -27.54 7.03 -7.97
CA THR A 166 -28.25 8.03 -8.78
C THR A 166 -27.38 8.85 -9.75
N SER A 167 -26.08 8.56 -9.87
CA SER A 167 -25.25 9.14 -10.91
C SER A 167 -25.58 8.58 -12.29
N ASN A 168 -25.17 9.28 -13.32
CA ASN A 168 -25.31 8.82 -14.69
C ASN A 168 -24.12 9.33 -15.55
N PHE A 169 -24.05 8.87 -16.78
CA PHE A 169 -22.96 9.18 -17.68
C PHE A 169 -22.95 10.66 -18.13
N ASP A 170 -24.03 11.40 -18.00
CA ASP A 170 -24.10 12.83 -18.34
C ASP A 170 -23.19 13.70 -17.44
N MET A 171 -22.81 13.17 -16.27
CA MET A 171 -21.86 13.81 -15.36
C MET A 171 -20.41 13.79 -15.88
N VAL A 172 -20.14 12.97 -16.90
CA VAL A 172 -18.80 12.83 -17.50
C VAL A 172 -18.56 13.90 -18.55
N ASN A 173 -17.39 14.52 -18.54
CA ASN A 173 -16.90 15.40 -19.59
C ASN A 173 -16.38 14.56 -20.76
N SER A 174 -17.15 14.52 -21.85
CA SER A 174 -16.81 13.71 -23.03
C SER A 174 -15.47 14.09 -23.64
N ALA A 175 -15.09 15.38 -23.61
CA ALA A 175 -13.81 15.83 -24.17
C ALA A 175 -12.63 15.27 -23.36
N SER A 176 -12.71 15.31 -22.04
CA SER A 176 -11.70 14.72 -21.13
C SER A 176 -11.59 13.20 -21.36
N LEU A 177 -12.71 12.51 -21.45
CA LEU A 177 -12.73 11.06 -21.72
C LEU A 177 -12.11 10.71 -23.07
N GLN A 178 -12.48 11.40 -24.15
CA GLN A 178 -11.93 11.16 -25.48
C GLN A 178 -10.42 11.45 -25.55
N SER A 179 -9.99 12.51 -24.90
CA SER A 179 -8.57 12.86 -24.77
C SER A 179 -7.78 11.75 -24.05
N TYR A 180 -8.33 11.20 -22.97
CA TYR A 180 -7.72 10.09 -22.27
C TYR A 180 -7.66 8.81 -23.10
N ARG A 181 -8.73 8.47 -23.82
CA ARG A 181 -8.77 7.32 -24.72
C ARG A 181 -7.70 7.42 -25.81
N SER A 182 -7.55 8.60 -26.40
CA SER A 182 -6.51 8.88 -27.40
C SER A 182 -5.11 8.72 -26.81
N TYR A 183 -4.90 9.16 -25.57
CA TYR A 183 -3.65 8.99 -24.85
C TYR A 183 -3.34 7.51 -24.59
N VAL A 184 -4.32 6.73 -24.11
CA VAL A 184 -4.15 5.29 -23.86
C VAL A 184 -3.82 4.55 -25.16
N LYS A 185 -4.51 4.89 -26.27
CA LYS A 185 -4.25 4.29 -27.60
C LYS A 185 -2.83 4.60 -28.09
N ALA A 186 -2.36 5.84 -27.91
CA ALA A 186 -1.01 6.23 -28.28
C ALA A 186 0.08 5.52 -27.47
N TYR A 187 -0.20 5.27 -26.19
CA TYR A 187 0.76 4.62 -25.27
C TYR A 187 0.76 3.08 -25.41
N ASN A 188 -0.38 2.48 -25.74
CA ASN A 188 -0.56 1.04 -25.92
C ASN A 188 -1.35 0.74 -27.20
N PRO A 189 -0.71 0.87 -28.37
CA PRO A 189 -1.42 0.75 -29.67
C PRO A 189 -2.03 -0.63 -29.92
N ASP A 190 -1.51 -1.67 -29.27
CA ASP A 190 -1.99 -3.05 -29.44
C ASP A 190 -3.27 -3.36 -28.63
N GLN A 191 -3.74 -2.43 -27.80
CA GLN A 191 -4.95 -2.65 -27.02
C GLN A 191 -6.19 -2.16 -27.76
N ALA A 192 -7.18 -3.05 -27.92
CA ALA A 192 -8.43 -2.76 -28.64
C ALA A 192 -9.48 -1.99 -27.80
N TYR A 193 -9.40 -2.03 -26.47
CA TYR A 193 -10.43 -1.43 -25.60
C TYR A 193 -10.59 0.10 -25.71
N PRO A 194 -9.57 0.91 -26.11
CA PRO A 194 -9.77 2.32 -26.36
C PRO A 194 -10.69 2.64 -27.55
N GLU A 195 -10.97 1.66 -28.41
CA GLU A 195 -11.85 1.81 -29.58
C GLU A 195 -13.32 1.44 -29.30
N LEU A 196 -13.62 0.92 -28.11
CA LEU A 196 -15.00 0.68 -27.69
C LEU A 196 -15.78 2.01 -27.61
N ASP A 197 -17.11 1.94 -27.63
CA ASP A 197 -17.92 3.12 -27.28
C ASP A 197 -17.64 3.58 -25.84
N ASP A 198 -18.03 4.82 -25.50
CA ASP A 198 -17.67 5.44 -24.24
C ASP A 198 -18.17 4.66 -23.01
N ALA A 199 -19.38 4.13 -23.06
CA ALA A 199 -19.94 3.36 -21.96
C ALA A 199 -19.23 2.02 -21.80
N SER A 200 -19.01 1.29 -22.90
CA SER A 200 -18.27 0.02 -22.92
C SER A 200 -16.82 0.21 -22.47
N PHE A 201 -16.18 1.30 -22.86
CA PHE A 201 -14.83 1.65 -22.40
C PHE A 201 -14.82 1.86 -20.88
N CYS A 202 -15.71 2.70 -20.36
CA CYS A 202 -15.81 2.99 -18.93
C CYS A 202 -16.17 1.74 -18.10
N ASN A 203 -17.04 0.88 -18.60
CA ASN A 203 -17.36 -0.41 -17.98
C ASN A 203 -16.11 -1.31 -17.93
N LYS A 204 -15.35 -1.40 -19.02
CA LYS A 204 -14.12 -2.21 -19.10
C LYS A 204 -13.08 -1.81 -18.06
N ILE A 205 -12.95 -0.53 -17.78
CA ILE A 205 -12.02 0.00 -16.76
C ILE A 205 -12.66 0.15 -15.37
N LYS A 206 -13.88 -0.39 -15.16
CA LYS A 206 -14.65 -0.36 -13.91
C LYS A 206 -15.03 1.06 -13.45
N PHE A 207 -15.22 1.96 -14.37
CA PHE A 207 -15.67 3.33 -14.09
C PHE A 207 -17.19 3.48 -14.21
N LEU A 208 -17.86 2.52 -14.85
CA LEU A 208 -19.31 2.43 -14.98
C LEU A 208 -19.76 1.03 -14.56
N ASN A 209 -20.88 0.92 -13.85
CA ASN A 209 -21.51 -0.34 -13.51
C ASN A 209 -22.67 -0.68 -14.45
N ASP A 210 -23.24 -1.88 -14.29
CA ASP A 210 -24.36 -2.37 -15.13
C ASP A 210 -25.66 -1.55 -14.94
N ASN A 211 -25.77 -0.78 -13.86
CA ASN A 211 -26.91 0.12 -13.62
C ASN A 211 -26.73 1.51 -14.26
N GLY A 212 -25.61 1.76 -14.93
CA GLY A 212 -25.28 3.05 -15.52
C GLY A 212 -24.74 4.09 -14.52
N GLU A 213 -24.41 3.69 -13.29
CA GLU A 213 -23.84 4.56 -12.28
C GLU A 213 -22.31 4.64 -12.46
N ILE A 214 -21.76 5.85 -12.30
CA ILE A 214 -20.31 6.08 -12.39
C ILE A 214 -19.65 5.96 -11.02
N SER A 215 -18.39 5.49 -11.01
CA SER A 215 -17.57 5.44 -9.79
C SER A 215 -17.03 6.83 -9.41
N TYR A 216 -16.64 7.01 -8.14
CA TYR A 216 -15.91 8.19 -7.72
C TYR A 216 -14.61 8.39 -8.51
N SER A 217 -13.93 7.31 -8.92
CA SER A 217 -12.76 7.38 -9.79
C SER A 217 -13.10 7.99 -11.15
N CYS A 218 -14.21 7.58 -11.76
CA CYS A 218 -14.70 8.14 -13.02
C CYS A 218 -14.98 9.64 -12.88
N LEU A 219 -15.73 10.01 -11.82
CA LEU A 219 -16.07 11.40 -11.56
C LEU A 219 -14.83 12.27 -11.35
N LEU A 220 -13.86 11.82 -10.56
CA LEU A 220 -12.63 12.57 -10.32
C LEU A 220 -11.75 12.67 -11.55
N MET A 221 -11.70 11.62 -12.39
CA MET A 221 -10.88 11.60 -13.60
C MET A 221 -11.46 12.41 -14.75
N PHE A 222 -12.80 12.35 -14.94
CA PHE A 222 -13.45 12.87 -16.14
C PHE A 222 -14.73 13.63 -15.85
N GLY A 223 -15.08 13.86 -14.57
CA GLY A 223 -16.31 14.58 -14.23
C GLY A 223 -16.29 16.04 -14.67
N LYS A 224 -17.48 16.57 -14.95
CA LYS A 224 -17.69 18.02 -15.07
C LYS A 224 -17.55 18.66 -13.69
N GLY A 225 -16.95 19.84 -13.62
CA GLY A 225 -16.58 20.50 -12.36
C GLY A 225 -17.74 20.66 -11.37
N GLU A 226 -18.93 20.97 -11.87
CA GLU A 226 -20.13 21.10 -11.05
C GLU A 226 -20.46 19.82 -10.26
N TYR A 227 -20.36 18.65 -10.90
CA TYR A 227 -20.59 17.35 -10.23
C TYR A 227 -19.42 16.93 -9.35
N VAL A 228 -18.18 17.22 -9.78
CA VAL A 228 -17.01 16.98 -8.92
C VAL A 228 -17.16 17.75 -7.61
N GLN A 229 -17.51 19.02 -7.65
CA GLN A 229 -17.74 19.85 -6.45
C GLN A 229 -18.94 19.37 -5.63
N GLN A 230 -20.00 18.88 -6.28
CA GLN A 230 -21.19 18.37 -5.59
C GLN A 230 -20.88 17.11 -4.76
N PHE A 231 -20.17 16.14 -5.32
CA PHE A 231 -19.93 14.83 -4.68
C PHE A 231 -18.61 14.77 -3.91
N VAL A 232 -17.63 15.62 -4.26
CA VAL A 232 -16.33 15.72 -3.62
C VAL A 232 -15.97 17.20 -3.36
N PRO A 233 -16.68 17.87 -2.43
CA PRO A 233 -16.52 19.32 -2.19
C PRO A 233 -15.12 19.74 -1.78
N THR A 234 -14.33 18.79 -1.26
CA THR A 234 -12.93 19.02 -0.83
C THR A 234 -11.92 18.75 -1.94
N PHE A 235 -12.38 18.40 -3.16
CA PHE A 235 -11.47 18.19 -4.28
C PHE A 235 -10.73 19.49 -4.59
N ALA A 236 -9.40 19.44 -4.50
CA ALA A 236 -8.52 20.52 -4.87
C ALA A 236 -7.18 19.93 -5.35
N LEU A 237 -6.77 20.31 -6.54
CA LEU A 237 -5.46 19.98 -7.07
C LEU A 237 -4.66 21.26 -7.26
N SER A 238 -3.49 21.33 -6.65
CA SER A 238 -2.63 22.50 -6.69
C SER A 238 -1.27 22.14 -7.28
N TYR A 239 -0.82 22.95 -8.24
CA TYR A 239 0.52 22.89 -8.79
C TYR A 239 1.11 24.30 -8.83
N LEU A 240 2.31 24.44 -8.28
CA LEU A 240 3.02 25.72 -8.19
C LEU A 240 4.45 25.54 -8.72
N GLU A 241 4.90 26.48 -9.53
CA GLU A 241 6.32 26.59 -9.90
C GLU A 241 6.95 27.68 -9.04
N ILE A 242 7.92 27.31 -8.23
CA ILE A 242 8.59 28.20 -7.29
C ILE A 242 10.04 28.38 -7.77
N PRO A 243 10.48 29.62 -8.07
CA PRO A 243 11.84 29.86 -8.50
C PRO A 243 12.81 29.79 -7.31
N GLY A 244 13.88 28.98 -7.41
CA GLY A 244 14.90 28.85 -6.36
C GLY A 244 15.10 27.43 -5.89
N ILE A 245 15.95 27.27 -4.88
CA ILE A 245 16.33 25.96 -4.33
C ILE A 245 15.26 25.47 -3.33
N ASP A 246 14.61 26.38 -2.63
CA ASP A 246 13.55 26.09 -1.67
C ASP A 246 12.53 27.25 -1.59
N VAL A 247 11.40 26.99 -0.93
CA VAL A 247 10.30 27.96 -0.77
C VAL A 247 10.72 29.17 0.06
N ALA A 248 11.63 29.00 1.03
CA ALA A 248 12.02 30.06 1.95
C ALA A 248 12.98 31.07 1.31
N SER A 249 13.84 30.63 0.40
CA SER A 249 14.80 31.45 -0.34
C SER A 249 14.25 32.09 -1.61
N ALA A 250 13.05 31.73 -2.03
CA ALA A 250 12.44 32.20 -3.25
C ALA A 250 12.09 33.70 -3.14
N LYS A 251 12.66 34.53 -4.02
CA LYS A 251 12.36 35.99 -4.12
C LYS A 251 10.90 36.25 -4.56
N GLN A 252 10.29 35.29 -5.21
CA GLN A 252 8.93 35.37 -5.72
C GLN A 252 8.17 34.13 -5.24
N ARG A 253 6.93 34.34 -4.78
CA ARG A 253 6.13 33.27 -4.17
C ARG A 253 5.88 32.09 -5.14
N TYR A 254 5.68 32.37 -6.41
CA TYR A 254 5.59 31.40 -7.50
C TYR A 254 5.70 32.11 -8.85
N THR A 255 6.17 31.42 -9.86
CA THR A 255 6.20 31.88 -11.26
C THR A 255 4.99 31.39 -12.04
N TYR A 256 4.41 30.28 -11.61
CA TYR A 256 3.20 29.73 -12.19
C TYR A 256 2.34 29.06 -11.10
N LYS A 257 1.04 29.22 -11.21
CA LYS A 257 0.03 28.50 -10.42
C LYS A 257 -0.98 27.88 -11.39
N LEU A 258 -1.25 26.59 -11.23
CA LEU A 258 -2.28 25.90 -12.02
C LEU A 258 -3.64 26.59 -11.81
N PRO A 259 -4.31 27.02 -12.87
CA PRO A 259 -5.71 27.45 -12.79
C PRO A 259 -6.59 26.28 -12.38
N GLU A 260 -7.72 26.57 -11.76
CA GLU A 260 -8.72 25.56 -11.41
C GLU A 260 -9.19 24.80 -12.66
N GLN A 261 -9.22 23.49 -12.56
CA GLN A 261 -9.65 22.56 -13.61
C GLN A 261 -10.81 21.73 -13.08
N ASP A 262 -11.65 21.25 -13.98
CA ASP A 262 -12.83 20.44 -13.63
C ASP A 262 -12.47 19.10 -13.02
N ASN A 263 -11.39 18.46 -13.48
CA ASN A 263 -11.04 17.10 -13.11
C ASN A 263 -9.52 16.85 -13.11
N ILE A 264 -9.16 15.66 -12.68
CA ILE A 264 -7.76 15.25 -12.57
C ILE A 264 -7.11 15.19 -13.96
N TRP A 265 -7.79 14.69 -14.99
CA TRP A 265 -7.21 14.49 -16.30
C TRP A 265 -6.82 15.81 -16.96
N GLU A 266 -7.66 16.82 -16.87
CA GLU A 266 -7.35 18.17 -17.39
C GLU A 266 -6.16 18.78 -16.65
N SER A 267 -6.15 18.66 -15.33
CA SER A 267 -5.02 19.10 -14.50
C SER A 267 -3.72 18.38 -14.89
N TYR A 268 -3.78 17.07 -15.08
CA TYR A 268 -2.63 16.24 -15.48
C TYR A 268 -2.03 16.71 -16.81
N LEU A 269 -2.84 16.95 -17.81
CA LEU A 269 -2.36 17.39 -19.13
C LEU A 269 -1.60 18.74 -19.07
N ILE A 270 -2.11 19.66 -18.26
CA ILE A 270 -1.46 20.98 -18.09
C ILE A 270 -0.15 20.82 -17.32
N ILE A 271 -0.18 20.08 -16.20
CA ILE A 271 1.01 19.86 -15.36
C ILE A 271 2.10 19.18 -16.17
N MET A 272 1.78 18.10 -16.90
CA MET A 272 2.78 17.37 -17.68
C MET A 272 3.41 18.23 -18.78
N ARG A 273 2.61 19.06 -19.46
CA ARG A 273 3.12 20.01 -20.45
C ARG A 273 4.05 21.04 -19.80
N ARG A 274 3.70 21.54 -18.62
CA ARG A 274 4.53 22.47 -17.88
C ARG A 274 5.84 21.84 -17.43
N LEU A 275 5.77 20.65 -16.83
CA LEU A 275 6.97 19.91 -16.41
C LEU A 275 7.94 19.67 -17.55
N GLN A 276 7.46 19.31 -18.74
CA GLN A 276 8.29 19.12 -19.92
C GLN A 276 9.03 20.40 -20.35
N THR A 277 8.50 21.59 -20.06
CA THR A 277 9.16 22.86 -20.37
C THR A 277 10.16 23.30 -19.30
N VAL A 278 9.96 22.89 -18.05
CA VAL A 278 10.79 23.31 -16.90
C VAL A 278 11.92 22.32 -16.61
N VAL A 279 11.65 21.03 -16.78
CA VAL A 279 12.66 19.99 -16.58
C VAL A 279 13.48 19.84 -17.86
N SER A 280 14.74 20.27 -17.81
CA SER A 280 15.71 20.01 -18.87
C SER A 280 16.02 18.51 -18.88
N VAL A 281 15.34 17.76 -19.73
CA VAL A 281 15.70 16.35 -19.99
C VAL A 281 16.96 16.37 -20.85
N PRO A 282 18.10 15.85 -20.41
CA PRO A 282 19.26 15.68 -21.28
C PRO A 282 18.83 14.82 -22.48
N PHE A 283 19.08 15.28 -23.69
CA PHE A 283 18.87 14.51 -24.90
C PHE A 283 19.81 13.30 -24.92
N GLY A 284 19.49 12.26 -24.15
CA GLY A 284 20.06 10.94 -24.29
C GLY A 284 19.21 10.17 -25.31
N LYS A 285 19.83 9.60 -26.34
CA LYS A 285 19.16 8.69 -27.27
C LYS A 285 18.42 7.62 -26.46
N ILE A 286 17.10 7.68 -26.42
CA ILE A 286 16.29 6.55 -25.98
C ILE A 286 16.38 5.55 -27.14
N ASN A 287 17.26 4.57 -26.99
CA ASN A 287 17.19 3.37 -27.82
C ASN A 287 15.88 2.70 -27.48
N HIS A 288 14.95 2.69 -28.42
CA HIS A 288 13.77 1.86 -28.39
C HIS A 288 14.25 0.40 -28.33
N LEU A 289 14.03 -0.26 -27.19
CA LEU A 289 13.99 -1.71 -27.05
C LEU A 289 12.54 -2.15 -27.11
#